data_ddffea6b4218059d557dbe85d04b589b
#
_entry.id   ddffea6b4218059d557dbe85d04b589b
#
_cell.length_a   1.000
_cell.length_b   1.000
_cell.length_c   1.000
_cell.angle_alpha   90.00
_cell.angle_beta   90.00
_cell.angle_gamma   90.00
#
_symmetry.space_group_name_H-M   'P 1'
#
loop_
_entity.id
_entity.type
_entity.pdbx_description
1 polymer ?
#
loop_
_entity_poly.entity_id
_entity_poly.type
_entity_poly.pdbx_seq_one_letter_code
_entity_poly.pdbx_strand_id
1 'polypeptide(L)'
;MKAYKTKVGTGEFPSRCKEEDENVLAKFGNEFGATTGRPRKCGWLDFDEVNQAIKMNGVDHLCLIKTDVFTHIDEPKVYYKKNLIGMPSINDVSIDDKSFSSLLLLIKGLTDVNRISFTTGPKRGEIVWCD
;
A
#
# COMPACT_ATOMS: atom_id res chain seq x y z
N MET A 1 -2.59 -7.79 3.41
CA MET A 1 -2.19 -7.36 2.04
C MET A 1 -1.05 -6.36 2.10
N LYS A 2 -0.23 -6.23 1.05
CA LYS A 2 0.76 -5.15 0.96
C LYS A 2 0.05 -3.80 0.81
N ALA A 3 0.66 -2.76 1.34
CA ALA A 3 0.16 -1.38 1.22
C ALA A 3 0.31 -0.79 -0.19
N TYR A 4 0.91 -1.52 -1.10
CA TYR A 4 1.09 -1.19 -2.52
C TYR A 4 0.90 -2.46 -3.37
N LYS A 5 0.76 -2.27 -4.68
CA LYS A 5 0.54 -3.37 -5.64
C LYS A 5 1.84 -3.75 -6.36
N THR A 6 2.00 -5.02 -6.64
CA THR A 6 3.11 -5.52 -7.49
C THR A 6 2.56 -6.37 -8.62
N LYS A 7 3.23 -6.33 -9.76
CA LYS A 7 2.89 -7.14 -10.92
C LYS A 7 4.13 -7.73 -11.57
N VAL A 8 3.99 -8.97 -12.02
CA VAL A 8 4.99 -9.68 -12.83
C VAL A 8 4.41 -9.89 -14.23
N GLY A 9 5.26 -9.81 -15.24
CA GLY A 9 4.86 -10.05 -16.63
C GLY A 9 4.25 -8.82 -17.33
N THR A 10 3.51 -9.09 -18.40
CA THR A 10 2.88 -8.11 -19.29
C THR A 10 1.40 -7.85 -18.91
N GLY A 11 0.77 -6.94 -19.62
CA GLY A 11 -0.62 -6.57 -19.43
C GLY A 11 -0.81 -5.24 -18.73
N GLU A 12 -2.05 -4.83 -18.61
CA GLU A 12 -2.39 -3.53 -18.02
C GLU A 12 -2.03 -3.43 -16.54
N PHE A 13 -1.53 -2.26 -16.15
CA PHE A 13 -1.22 -1.91 -14.78
C PHE A 13 -1.63 -0.45 -14.52
N PRO A 14 -2.93 -0.17 -14.37
CA PRO A 14 -3.43 1.20 -14.29
C PRO A 14 -2.87 2.02 -13.13
N SER A 15 -2.62 1.37 -11.97
CA SER A 15 -2.07 2.02 -10.79
C SER A 15 -0.54 2.03 -10.72
N ARG A 16 0.16 1.67 -11.81
CA ARG A 16 1.62 1.63 -11.84
C ARG A 16 2.23 2.98 -11.47
N CYS A 17 3.25 2.95 -10.64
CA CYS A 17 4.01 4.12 -10.26
C CYS A 17 4.86 4.65 -11.43
N LYS A 18 5.24 5.93 -11.37
CA LYS A 18 6.36 6.43 -12.15
C LYS A 18 7.65 5.70 -11.75
N GLU A 19 8.65 5.70 -12.63
CA GLU A 19 9.89 4.94 -12.46
C GLU A 19 10.61 5.22 -11.13
N GLU A 20 10.66 6.48 -10.70
CA GLU A 20 11.30 6.88 -9.45
C GLU A 20 10.65 6.20 -8.23
N ASP A 21 9.33 6.26 -8.12
CA ASP A 21 8.59 5.64 -7.01
C ASP A 21 8.62 4.11 -7.11
N GLU A 22 8.56 3.56 -8.31
CA GLU A 22 8.67 2.11 -8.55
C GLU A 22 10.02 1.58 -8.04
N ASN A 23 11.11 2.29 -8.32
CA ASN A 23 12.45 1.92 -7.85
C ASN A 23 12.55 1.97 -6.33
N VAL A 24 11.97 2.97 -5.69
CA VAL A 24 11.92 3.08 -4.23
C VAL A 24 11.13 1.91 -3.62
N LEU A 25 9.96 1.62 -4.14
CA LEU A 25 9.13 0.50 -3.67
C LEU A 25 9.83 -0.85 -3.86
N ALA A 26 10.49 -1.06 -5.00
CA ALA A 26 11.25 -2.27 -5.26
C ALA A 26 12.42 -2.43 -4.29
N LYS A 27 13.19 -1.38 -4.05
CA LYS A 27 14.37 -1.39 -3.18
C LYS A 27 13.99 -1.62 -1.72
N PHE A 28 13.15 -0.77 -1.15
CA PHE A 28 12.80 -0.83 0.28
C PHE A 28 11.77 -1.92 0.59
N GLY A 29 10.91 -2.26 -0.36
CA GLY A 29 9.99 -3.37 -0.25
C GLY A 29 10.59 -4.73 -0.58
N ASN A 30 11.85 -4.77 -1.04
CA ASN A 30 12.52 -5.99 -1.51
C ASN A 30 11.69 -6.73 -2.57
N GLU A 31 11.24 -5.98 -3.59
CA GLU A 31 10.39 -6.51 -4.66
C GLU A 31 11.22 -6.92 -5.87
N PHE A 32 11.90 -8.05 -5.73
CA PHE A 32 12.71 -8.67 -6.78
C PHE A 32 12.25 -10.10 -7.03
N GLY A 33 12.41 -10.57 -8.26
CA GLY A 33 12.12 -11.95 -8.62
C GLY A 33 13.10 -12.90 -7.91
N ALA A 34 12.58 -13.98 -7.30
CA ALA A 34 13.39 -14.95 -6.57
C ALA A 34 14.42 -15.66 -7.47
N THR A 35 14.09 -15.90 -8.74
CA THR A 35 14.92 -16.64 -9.69
C THR A 35 15.83 -15.72 -10.51
N THR A 36 15.29 -14.61 -11.04
CA THR A 36 15.99 -13.73 -11.97
C THR A 36 16.61 -12.49 -11.34
N GLY A 37 16.22 -12.17 -10.10
CA GLY A 37 16.61 -10.93 -9.42
C GLY A 37 16.08 -9.64 -10.07
N ARG A 38 15.19 -9.73 -11.06
CA ARG A 38 14.61 -8.57 -11.74
C ARG A 38 13.65 -7.83 -10.81
N PRO A 39 13.67 -6.48 -10.80
CA PRO A 39 12.69 -5.70 -10.07
C PRO A 39 11.27 -6.02 -10.55
N ARG A 40 10.35 -6.18 -9.60
CA ARG A 40 8.92 -6.28 -9.92
C ARG A 40 8.38 -4.90 -10.26
N LYS A 41 7.42 -4.85 -11.18
CA LYS A 41 6.64 -3.64 -11.40
C LYS A 41 5.85 -3.33 -10.14
N CYS A 42 5.90 -2.08 -9.69
CA CYS A 42 5.21 -1.62 -8.49
C CYS A 42 4.20 -0.52 -8.84
N GLY A 43 3.12 -0.49 -8.10
CA GLY A 43 2.06 0.48 -8.27
C GLY A 43 1.37 0.81 -6.94
N TRP A 44 0.53 1.83 -7.00
CA TRP A 44 -0.27 2.25 -5.86
C TRP A 44 -1.36 1.22 -5.54
N LEU A 45 -1.79 1.18 -4.30
CA LEU A 45 -2.87 0.31 -3.87
C LEU A 45 -4.15 0.66 -4.64
N ASP A 46 -4.71 -0.33 -5.32
CA ASP A 46 -5.89 -0.19 -6.16
C ASP A 46 -7.13 -0.56 -5.34
N PHE A 47 -7.88 0.47 -4.93
CA PHE A 47 -9.07 0.29 -4.09
C PHE A 47 -10.26 -0.28 -4.85
N ASP A 48 -10.29 -0.21 -6.17
CA ASP A 48 -11.33 -0.88 -6.96
C ASP A 48 -11.17 -2.41 -6.82
N GLU A 49 -9.94 -2.92 -6.93
CA GLU A 49 -9.63 -4.34 -6.71
C GLU A 49 -9.79 -4.74 -5.22
N VAL A 50 -9.36 -3.90 -4.30
CA VAL A 50 -9.50 -4.15 -2.86
C VAL A 50 -10.96 -4.30 -2.47
N ASN A 51 -11.82 -3.38 -2.90
CA ASN A 51 -13.25 -3.43 -2.61
C ASN A 51 -13.93 -4.64 -3.24
N GLN A 52 -13.52 -5.02 -4.44
CA GLN A 52 -14.00 -6.26 -5.06
C GLN A 52 -13.61 -7.49 -4.21
N ALA A 53 -12.36 -7.57 -3.77
CA ALA A 53 -11.88 -8.66 -2.94
C ALA A 53 -12.59 -8.71 -1.56
N ILE A 54 -12.84 -7.56 -0.95
CA ILE A 54 -13.60 -7.44 0.31
C ILE A 54 -14.98 -8.05 0.16
N LYS A 55 -15.71 -7.67 -0.88
CA LYS A 55 -17.06 -8.16 -1.15
C LYS A 55 -17.09 -9.67 -1.44
N MET A 56 -16.16 -10.15 -2.25
CA MET A 56 -16.10 -11.56 -2.65
C MET A 56 -15.72 -12.49 -1.48
N ASN A 57 -14.93 -12.02 -0.54
CA ASN A 57 -14.38 -12.85 0.54
C ASN A 57 -14.98 -12.55 1.92
N GLY A 58 -15.90 -11.58 2.02
CA GLY A 58 -16.51 -11.21 3.30
C GLY A 58 -15.48 -10.69 4.31
N VAL A 59 -14.57 -9.83 3.87
CA VAL A 59 -13.47 -9.32 4.69
C VAL A 59 -13.99 -8.29 5.69
N ASP A 60 -13.73 -8.49 6.97
CA ASP A 60 -14.07 -7.57 8.07
C ASP A 60 -12.84 -6.89 8.70
N HIS A 61 -11.65 -7.33 8.34
CA HIS A 61 -10.38 -6.78 8.83
C HIS A 61 -9.34 -6.69 7.71
N LEU A 62 -8.73 -5.52 7.52
CA LEU A 62 -7.61 -5.30 6.61
C LEU A 62 -6.31 -5.19 7.40
N CYS A 63 -5.36 -6.05 7.09
CA CYS A 63 -3.99 -5.92 7.56
C CYS A 63 -3.10 -5.41 6.43
N LEU A 64 -2.56 -4.20 6.59
CA LEU A 64 -1.62 -3.60 5.64
C LEU A 64 -0.19 -3.89 6.07
N ILE A 65 0.54 -4.59 5.23
CA ILE A 65 1.96 -4.89 5.48
C ILE A 65 2.86 -4.03 4.60
N LYS A 66 4.11 -3.85 5.03
CA LYS A 66 5.12 -3.02 4.34
C LYS A 66 4.74 -1.53 4.24
N THR A 67 4.02 -1.02 5.22
CA THR A 67 3.67 0.41 5.27
C THR A 67 4.87 1.30 5.57
N ASP A 68 5.90 0.75 6.22
CA ASP A 68 7.19 1.38 6.48
C ASP A 68 7.89 1.89 5.19
N VAL A 69 7.63 1.25 4.06
CA VAL A 69 8.18 1.67 2.76
C VAL A 69 7.71 3.07 2.35
N PHE A 70 6.52 3.49 2.80
CA PHE A 70 6.00 4.83 2.47
C PHE A 70 6.82 5.98 3.05
N THR A 71 7.61 5.75 4.08
CA THR A 71 8.52 6.79 4.63
C THR A 71 9.62 7.18 3.64
N HIS A 72 9.83 6.40 2.60
CA HIS A 72 10.80 6.65 1.52
C HIS A 72 10.17 7.22 0.25
N ILE A 73 8.86 7.48 0.27
CA ILE A 73 8.10 8.03 -0.87
C ILE A 73 7.74 9.48 -0.58
N ASP A 74 8.12 10.40 -1.47
CA ASP A 74 7.85 11.82 -1.31
C ASP A 74 6.36 12.16 -1.48
N GLU A 75 5.73 11.58 -2.47
CA GLU A 75 4.33 11.82 -2.81
C GLU A 75 3.55 10.50 -2.92
N PRO A 76 3.20 9.87 -1.79
CA PRO A 76 2.43 8.63 -1.81
C PRO A 76 1.05 8.85 -2.40
N LYS A 77 0.52 7.84 -3.08
CA LYS A 77 -0.77 7.88 -3.76
C LYS A 77 -1.56 6.62 -3.49
N VAL A 78 -2.84 6.70 -3.76
CA VAL A 78 -3.76 5.57 -3.88
C VAL A 78 -4.49 5.65 -5.22
N TYR A 79 -5.03 4.54 -5.69
CA TYR A 79 -5.80 4.47 -6.93
C TYR A 79 -7.24 4.08 -6.60
N TYR A 80 -8.21 4.88 -7.05
CA TYR A 80 -9.62 4.65 -6.80
C TYR A 80 -10.48 5.29 -7.89
N LYS A 81 -11.49 4.56 -8.36
CA LYS A 81 -12.38 4.98 -9.45
C LYS A 81 -11.60 5.46 -10.68
N LYS A 82 -10.57 4.69 -11.05
CA LYS A 82 -9.69 4.96 -12.20
C LYS A 82 -8.88 6.27 -12.09
N ASN A 83 -8.71 6.81 -10.89
CA ASN A 83 -7.93 8.02 -10.63
C ASN A 83 -6.85 7.80 -9.58
N LEU A 84 -5.71 8.48 -9.74
CA LEU A 84 -4.69 8.58 -8.71
C LEU A 84 -5.05 9.70 -7.73
N ILE A 85 -5.04 9.39 -6.45
CA ILE A 85 -5.29 10.34 -5.36
C ILE A 85 -3.98 10.52 -4.60
N GLY A 86 -3.45 11.74 -4.61
CA GLY A 86 -2.21 12.09 -3.90
C GLY A 86 -2.41 12.24 -2.40
N MET A 87 -1.38 11.87 -1.66
CA MET A 87 -1.31 12.00 -0.21
C MET A 87 -0.09 12.84 0.19
N PRO A 88 -0.10 13.53 1.35
CA PRO A 88 1.11 14.13 1.90
C PRO A 88 2.20 13.09 2.16
N SER A 89 3.46 13.52 2.15
CA SER A 89 4.59 12.67 2.52
C SER A 89 4.40 12.09 3.92
N ILE A 90 4.78 10.83 4.08
CA ILE A 90 4.69 10.11 5.35
C ILE A 90 6.09 10.07 5.98
N ASN A 91 6.27 10.73 7.11
CA ASN A 91 7.55 10.80 7.81
C ASN A 91 7.76 9.62 8.77
N ASP A 92 6.68 9.15 9.37
CA ASP A 92 6.71 8.03 10.29
C ASP A 92 5.44 7.18 10.15
N VAL A 93 5.59 5.87 10.26
CA VAL A 93 4.48 4.92 10.24
C VAL A 93 3.92 4.80 11.66
N SER A 94 3.17 5.81 12.05
CA SER A 94 2.56 5.95 13.38
C SER A 94 1.19 6.59 13.25
N ILE A 95 0.28 6.21 14.14
CA ILE A 95 -1.03 6.88 14.26
C ILE A 95 -0.92 8.33 14.74
N ASP A 96 0.20 8.70 15.34
CA ASP A 96 0.49 10.06 15.79
C ASP A 96 0.99 10.96 14.65
N ASP A 97 1.51 10.38 13.57
CA ASP A 97 1.86 11.11 12.35
C ASP A 97 0.59 11.50 11.59
N LYS A 98 0.38 12.80 11.37
CA LYS A 98 -0.84 13.32 10.72
C LYS A 98 -1.03 12.80 9.30
N SER A 99 0.04 12.66 8.55
CA SER A 99 -0.03 12.20 7.16
C SER A 99 -0.38 10.73 7.09
N PHE A 100 0.21 9.93 7.97
CA PHE A 100 -0.10 8.51 8.09
C PHE A 100 -1.54 8.28 8.61
N SER A 101 -1.96 9.04 9.62
CA SER A 101 -3.36 9.02 10.10
C SER A 101 -4.34 9.40 9.00
N SER A 102 -4.01 10.39 8.17
CA SER A 102 -4.82 10.78 7.02
C SER A 102 -4.94 9.65 5.99
N LEU A 103 -3.86 8.93 5.73
CA LEU A 103 -3.89 7.73 4.87
C LEU A 103 -4.83 6.66 5.46
N LEU A 104 -4.75 6.38 6.75
CA LEU A 104 -5.63 5.40 7.40
C LEU A 104 -7.10 5.81 7.33
N LEU A 105 -7.40 7.09 7.58
CA LEU A 105 -8.76 7.63 7.44
C LEU A 105 -9.28 7.54 6.01
N LEU A 106 -8.41 7.80 5.03
CA LEU A 106 -8.75 7.62 3.62
C LEU A 106 -9.09 6.16 3.31
N ILE A 107 -8.28 5.21 3.79
CA ILE A 107 -8.54 3.79 3.60
C ILE A 107 -9.88 3.39 4.22
N LYS A 108 -10.18 3.84 5.43
CA LYS A 108 -11.48 3.62 6.08
C LYS A 108 -12.64 4.22 5.28
N GLY A 109 -12.44 5.38 4.67
CA GLY A 109 -13.44 6.03 3.82
C GLY A 109 -13.64 5.38 2.45
N LEU A 110 -12.60 4.73 1.91
CA LEU A 110 -12.65 4.06 0.60
C LEU A 110 -13.12 2.61 0.69
N THR A 111 -13.17 2.04 1.89
CA THR A 111 -13.61 0.67 2.15
C THR A 111 -14.68 0.65 3.24
N ASP A 112 -15.54 -0.36 3.23
CA ASP A 112 -16.53 -0.55 4.30
C ASP A 112 -15.94 -1.35 5.49
N VAL A 113 -14.61 -1.48 5.57
CA VAL A 113 -13.93 -2.22 6.63
C VAL A 113 -13.52 -1.28 7.75
N ASN A 114 -14.02 -1.55 8.95
CA ASN A 114 -13.77 -0.74 10.13
C ASN A 114 -12.49 -1.10 10.88
N ARG A 115 -12.06 -2.36 10.77
CA ARG A 115 -10.87 -2.87 11.48
C ARG A 115 -9.67 -2.86 10.55
N ILE A 116 -8.68 -2.04 10.87
CA ILE A 116 -7.42 -1.94 10.13
C ILE A 116 -6.26 -2.20 11.08
N SER A 117 -5.30 -2.98 10.65
CA SER A 117 -3.99 -3.06 11.28
C SER A 117 -2.91 -2.81 10.23
N PHE A 118 -1.73 -2.45 10.67
CA PHE A 118 -0.60 -2.23 9.78
C PHE A 118 0.72 -2.62 10.45
N THR A 119 1.73 -2.94 9.64
CA THR A 119 3.06 -3.23 10.17
C THR A 119 3.94 -2.00 10.08
N THR A 120 4.71 -1.75 11.12
CA THR A 120 5.68 -0.64 11.21
C THR A 120 7.09 -1.07 10.80
N GLY A 121 7.28 -2.35 10.51
CA GLY A 121 8.56 -2.92 10.11
C GLY A 121 8.46 -4.42 9.84
N PRO A 122 9.59 -5.08 9.51
CA PRO A 122 9.59 -6.49 9.11
C PRO A 122 9.55 -7.47 10.27
N LYS A 123 9.73 -7.03 11.51
CA LYS A 123 9.84 -7.92 12.67
C LYS A 123 8.47 -8.36 13.17
N ARG A 124 8.43 -9.56 13.73
CA ARG A 124 7.24 -10.08 14.40
C ARG A 124 6.92 -9.20 15.63
N GLY A 125 5.70 -8.74 15.72
CA GLY A 125 5.24 -7.83 16.80
C GLY A 125 5.22 -6.35 16.41
N GLU A 126 5.78 -5.97 15.28
CA GLU A 126 5.67 -4.61 14.74
C GLU A 126 4.31 -4.42 14.03
N ILE A 127 3.22 -4.69 14.74
CA ILE A 127 1.85 -4.55 14.26
C ILE A 127 1.11 -3.56 15.17
N VAL A 128 0.45 -2.61 14.54
CA VAL A 128 -0.42 -1.64 15.21
C VAL A 128 -1.87 -1.86 14.76
N TRP A 129 -2.79 -1.85 15.70
CA TRP A 129 -4.22 -2.03 15.47
C TRP A 129 -4.93 -0.69 15.52
N CYS A 130 -5.79 -0.45 14.53
CA CYS A 130 -6.63 0.74 14.43
C CYS A 130 -8.09 0.30 14.36
N ASP A 131 -8.72 0.29 15.48
CA ASP A 131 -10.16 -0.02 15.59
C ASP A 131 -11.02 1.22 15.30
#